data_1660f9be6d4bd6eda418d9c2541b2b0f
#
_entry.id   1660f9be6d4bd6eda418d9c2541b2b0f
#
_cell.length_a   1.000
_cell.length_b   1.000
_cell.length_c   1.000
_cell.angle_alpha   90.00
_cell.angle_beta   90.00
_cell.angle_gamma   90.00
#
_symmetry.space_group_name_H-M   'P 1'
#
loop_
_entity.id
_entity.type
_entity.pdbx_description
1 polymer ?
#
loop_
_entity_poly.entity_id
_entity_poly.type
_entity_poly.pdbx_seq_one_letter_code
_entity_poly.pdbx_strand_id
1 'polypeptide(L)'
;MRYLAAFSFLAKNRELLALDTSGCSPFFIARPIIGVAIIISFLSWYSQDTEKLEQWFKNSIGGDEPTKNTIVSSFKMRLQSVHRTWYFQSFDLLNGTAKQIHLYCYDENGSELYRIRSESAILSSKGWYFENGVFLGFSSSRGIPVVKNNRIFWDPPVNSFDSILNVRTSSPRYNKRFTELHLPEVFDDPTPFALLQAKPQDLSFEKLSELIDNFPNQNSSKLNPYRLRRTQLLWNVPGCFLAVMCALALSLRNEQRS
;
A
#
# COMPACT_ATOMS: atom_id res chain seq x y z
N MET A 1 19.23 21.59 17.82
CA MET A 1 19.65 22.97 17.58
C MET A 1 20.45 23.58 18.70
N ARG A 2 20.11 23.44 19.98
CA ARG A 2 20.87 24.06 21.12
C ARG A 2 22.35 23.64 21.19
N TYR A 3 22.69 22.39 20.92
CA TYR A 3 24.08 21.89 20.97
C TYR A 3 24.94 22.40 19.81
N LEU A 4 24.36 22.60 18.61
CA LEU A 4 25.05 23.22 17.48
C LEU A 4 25.33 24.70 17.74
N ALA A 5 24.41 25.40 18.42
CA ALA A 5 24.60 26.76 18.85
C ALA A 5 25.72 26.87 19.91
N ALA A 6 25.79 25.93 20.88
CA ALA A 6 26.85 25.87 21.87
C ALA A 6 28.22 25.62 21.22
N PHE A 7 28.33 24.71 20.26
CA PHE A 7 29.58 24.45 19.56
C PHE A 7 30.02 25.63 18.69
N SER A 8 29.08 26.29 18.03
CA SER A 8 29.32 27.53 17.29
C SER A 8 29.74 28.69 18.19
N PHE A 9 29.25 28.73 19.43
CA PHE A 9 29.64 29.72 20.42
C PHE A 9 31.06 29.46 20.96
N LEU A 10 31.42 28.22 21.26
CA LEU A 10 32.77 27.79 21.62
C LEU A 10 33.79 28.10 20.52
N ALA A 11 33.41 27.84 19.25
CA ALA A 11 34.22 28.17 18.08
C ALA A 11 34.46 29.70 18.00
N LYS A 12 33.43 30.50 18.16
CA LYS A 12 33.49 31.96 18.09
C LYS A 12 34.38 32.58 19.18
N ASN A 13 34.42 31.97 20.35
CA ASN A 13 35.21 32.47 21.49
C ASN A 13 36.67 31.98 21.49
N ARG A 14 37.14 31.33 20.43
CA ARG A 14 38.49 30.73 20.32
C ARG A 14 38.83 29.69 21.42
N GLU A 15 37.84 29.19 22.14
CA GLU A 15 38.02 28.16 23.17
C GLU A 15 38.44 26.81 22.56
N LEU A 16 38.00 26.52 21.35
CA LEU A 16 38.45 25.33 20.57
C LEU A 16 39.95 25.42 20.25
N LEU A 17 40.47 26.61 19.96
CA LEU A 17 41.88 26.83 19.66
C LEU A 17 42.72 26.63 20.92
N ALA A 18 42.24 27.05 22.10
CA ALA A 18 42.87 26.78 23.38
C ALA A 18 42.92 25.28 23.72
N LEU A 19 41.88 24.52 23.36
CA LEU A 19 41.85 23.07 23.51
C LEU A 19 42.80 22.36 22.55
N ASP A 20 42.92 22.84 21.31
CA ASP A 20 43.86 22.28 20.29
C ASP A 20 45.32 22.53 20.74
N THR A 21 45.63 23.69 21.27
CA THR A 21 46.96 24.01 21.85
C THR A 21 47.28 23.19 23.11
N SER A 22 46.27 22.70 23.82
CA SER A 22 46.42 21.75 24.95
C SER A 22 46.62 20.29 24.52
N GLY A 23 46.69 20.01 23.21
CA GLY A 23 46.90 18.69 22.64
C GLY A 23 45.62 17.82 22.54
N CYS A 24 44.43 18.39 22.78
CA CYS A 24 43.17 17.70 22.62
C CYS A 24 42.76 17.71 21.14
N SER A 25 42.71 16.56 20.53
CA SER A 25 42.22 16.41 19.13
C SER A 25 40.76 16.92 19.01
N PRO A 26 40.44 17.76 18.00
CA PRO A 26 39.07 18.23 17.74
C PRO A 26 38.05 17.06 17.61
N PHE A 27 38.53 15.91 17.17
CA PHE A 27 37.72 14.69 17.08
C PHE A 27 37.30 14.16 18.46
N PHE A 28 38.13 14.34 19.51
CA PHE A 28 37.78 13.94 20.86
C PHE A 28 36.65 14.79 21.44
N ILE A 29 36.61 16.08 21.11
CA ILE A 29 35.55 17.02 21.51
C ILE A 29 34.25 16.72 20.75
N ALA A 30 34.34 16.28 19.50
CA ALA A 30 33.18 15.94 18.67
C ALA A 30 32.48 14.60 19.08
N ARG A 31 33.21 13.67 19.73
CA ARG A 31 32.67 12.36 20.15
C ARG A 31 31.33 12.40 20.87
N PRO A 32 31.11 13.19 21.93
CA PRO A 32 29.85 13.23 22.64
C PRO A 32 28.72 13.76 21.75
N ILE A 33 29.01 14.71 20.85
CA ILE A 33 28.03 15.26 19.92
C ILE A 33 27.59 14.19 18.89
N ILE A 34 28.54 13.42 18.37
CA ILE A 34 28.26 12.29 17.46
C ILE A 34 27.44 11.22 18.18
N GLY A 35 27.77 10.91 19.44
CA GLY A 35 27.00 9.96 20.25
C GLY A 35 25.54 10.38 20.42
N VAL A 36 25.30 11.63 20.77
CA VAL A 36 23.96 12.21 20.89
C VAL A 36 23.23 12.21 19.55
N ALA A 37 23.93 12.52 18.44
CA ALA A 37 23.33 12.48 17.10
C ALA A 37 22.88 11.07 16.71
N ILE A 38 23.66 10.04 17.03
CA ILE A 38 23.30 8.64 16.81
C ILE A 38 22.05 8.26 17.62
N ILE A 39 22.01 8.64 18.89
CA ILE A 39 20.86 8.38 19.77
C ILE A 39 19.59 9.06 19.22
N ILE A 40 19.68 10.33 18.83
CA ILE A 40 18.55 11.07 18.25
C ILE A 40 18.10 10.44 16.92
N SER A 41 19.03 10.03 16.06
CA SER A 41 18.71 9.35 14.81
C SER A 41 17.98 8.03 15.05
N PHE A 42 18.41 7.26 16.05
CA PHE A 42 17.76 6.01 16.43
C PHE A 42 16.37 6.24 17.04
N LEU A 43 16.22 7.24 17.91
CA LEU A 43 14.91 7.64 18.46
C LEU A 43 13.97 8.13 17.36
N SER A 44 14.48 8.91 16.40
CA SER A 44 13.71 9.36 15.25
C SER A 44 13.23 8.20 14.39
N TRP A 45 14.06 7.18 14.20
CA TRP A 45 13.67 5.97 13.47
C TRP A 45 12.58 5.20 14.22
N TYR A 46 12.74 5.00 15.51
CA TYR A 46 11.74 4.32 16.35
C TYR A 46 10.39 5.07 16.39
N SER A 47 10.42 6.40 16.40
CA SER A 47 9.21 7.23 16.43
C SER A 47 8.49 7.37 15.09
N GLN A 48 9.06 6.88 13.98
CA GLN A 48 8.42 6.93 12.67
C GLN A 48 7.27 5.93 12.51
N ASP A 49 7.22 4.92 13.37
CA ASP A 49 6.13 3.97 13.40
C ASP A 49 4.96 4.58 14.21
N THR A 50 4.30 5.56 13.58
CA THR A 50 3.21 6.33 14.19
C THR A 50 2.09 5.45 14.70
N GLU A 51 1.82 4.31 14.07
CA GLU A 51 0.81 3.35 14.54
C GLU A 51 1.18 2.75 15.91
N LYS A 52 2.45 2.42 16.14
CA LYS A 52 2.91 1.90 17.44
C LYS A 52 2.88 2.96 18.53
N LEU A 53 3.26 4.20 18.19
CA LEU A 53 3.20 5.34 19.11
C LEU A 53 1.74 5.69 19.45
N GLU A 54 0.86 5.77 18.48
CA GLU A 54 -0.56 6.01 18.73
C GLU A 54 -1.20 4.90 19.57
N GLN A 55 -0.86 3.63 19.30
CA GLN A 55 -1.32 2.50 20.12
C GLN A 55 -0.79 2.60 21.55
N TRP A 56 0.50 2.95 21.71
CA TRP A 56 1.10 3.14 23.04
C TRP A 56 0.44 4.28 23.78
N PHE A 57 0.24 5.44 23.15
CA PHE A 57 -0.47 6.58 23.75
C PHE A 57 -1.92 6.23 24.12
N LYS A 58 -2.66 5.56 23.26
CA LYS A 58 -4.03 5.14 23.51
C LYS A 58 -4.13 4.13 24.66
N ASN A 59 -3.22 3.18 24.71
CA ASN A 59 -3.14 2.21 25.82
C ASN A 59 -2.73 2.86 27.13
N SER A 60 -1.91 3.92 27.10
CA SER A 60 -1.42 4.62 28.31
C SER A 60 -2.44 5.61 28.88
N ILE A 61 -3.35 6.16 28.04
CA ILE A 61 -4.33 7.19 28.44
C ILE A 61 -5.71 6.60 28.70
N GLY A 62 -5.90 5.27 28.49
CA GLY A 62 -7.18 4.59 28.80
C GLY A 62 -8.35 5.02 27.89
N GLY A 63 -8.06 5.45 26.67
CA GLY A 63 -9.07 5.72 25.65
C GLY A 63 -9.57 4.43 25.01
N ASP A 64 -10.87 4.35 24.77
CA ASP A 64 -11.55 3.26 24.06
C ASP A 64 -10.75 2.85 22.83
N GLU A 65 -10.66 1.53 22.60
CA GLU A 65 -10.01 0.96 21.41
C GLU A 65 -10.45 1.72 20.16
N PRO A 66 -9.52 2.31 19.41
CA PRO A 66 -9.88 2.78 18.08
C PRO A 66 -10.20 1.50 17.30
N THR A 67 -11.45 1.32 16.97
CA THR A 67 -11.84 0.42 15.90
C THR A 67 -10.94 0.79 14.72
N LYS A 68 -9.86 0.01 14.53
CA LYS A 68 -9.06 0.09 13.32
C LYS A 68 -10.08 0.05 12.21
N ASN A 69 -10.22 1.13 11.44
CA ASN A 69 -11.05 1.13 10.26
C ASN A 69 -10.39 0.19 9.25
N THR A 70 -10.51 -1.12 9.51
CA THR A 70 -10.06 -2.19 8.62
C THR A 70 -10.97 -2.31 7.41
N ILE A 71 -12.14 -1.65 7.48
CA ILE A 71 -13.11 -1.63 6.40
C ILE A 71 -12.79 -0.46 5.47
N VAL A 72 -12.37 -0.80 4.27
CA VAL A 72 -12.17 0.17 3.18
C VAL A 72 -13.45 0.26 2.36
N SER A 73 -13.95 1.49 2.16
CA SER A 73 -15.18 1.73 1.42
C SER A 73 -14.90 2.14 -0.03
N SER A 74 -15.77 1.69 -0.91
CA SER A 74 -15.93 2.14 -2.30
C SER A 74 -14.64 2.27 -3.12
N PHE A 75 -14.11 1.15 -3.59
CA PHE A 75 -12.96 1.18 -4.49
C PHE A 75 -13.12 0.23 -5.69
N LYS A 76 -12.31 0.52 -6.71
CA LYS A 76 -12.26 -0.23 -7.96
C LYS A 76 -10.88 -0.83 -8.15
N MET A 77 -10.85 -2.14 -8.42
CA MET A 77 -9.66 -2.87 -8.82
C MET A 77 -9.77 -3.29 -10.28
N ARG A 78 -8.81 -2.91 -11.11
CA ARG A 78 -8.73 -3.33 -12.51
C ARG A 78 -7.44 -4.11 -12.74
N LEU A 79 -7.58 -5.37 -13.10
CA LEU A 79 -6.49 -6.28 -13.42
C LEU A 79 -6.43 -6.46 -14.95
N GLN A 80 -5.52 -5.76 -15.60
CA GLN A 80 -5.38 -5.80 -17.05
C GLN A 80 -4.86 -7.15 -17.56
N SER A 81 -3.97 -7.80 -16.81
CA SER A 81 -3.37 -9.09 -17.17
C SER A 81 -4.38 -10.23 -17.29
N VAL A 82 -5.46 -10.16 -16.53
CA VAL A 82 -6.52 -11.19 -16.49
C VAL A 82 -7.87 -10.68 -16.96
N HIS A 83 -7.92 -9.47 -17.52
CA HIS A 83 -9.11 -8.82 -18.07
C HIS A 83 -10.30 -8.79 -17.11
N ARG A 84 -10.04 -8.55 -15.82
CA ARG A 84 -11.06 -8.49 -14.77
C ARG A 84 -11.13 -7.10 -14.13
N THR A 85 -12.37 -6.69 -13.83
CA THR A 85 -12.62 -5.44 -13.10
C THR A 85 -13.56 -5.72 -11.95
N TRP A 86 -13.13 -5.34 -10.76
CA TRP A 86 -13.87 -5.49 -9.53
C TRP A 86 -14.30 -4.14 -9.00
N TYR A 87 -15.50 -4.08 -8.46
CA TYR A 87 -16.01 -2.96 -7.68
C TYR A 87 -16.43 -3.49 -6.32
N PHE A 88 -15.92 -2.87 -5.28
CA PHE A 88 -16.24 -3.18 -3.89
C PHE A 88 -16.93 -1.98 -3.25
N GLN A 89 -18.06 -2.18 -2.61
CA GLN A 89 -18.64 -1.13 -1.78
C GLN A 89 -17.95 -1.07 -0.43
N SER A 90 -17.59 -2.21 0.15
CA SER A 90 -16.73 -2.28 1.31
C SER A 90 -15.91 -3.57 1.31
N PHE A 91 -14.70 -3.49 1.84
CA PHE A 91 -13.79 -4.62 1.98
C PHE A 91 -13.12 -4.56 3.36
N ASP A 92 -13.20 -5.64 4.12
CA ASP A 92 -12.54 -5.79 5.40
C ASP A 92 -11.17 -6.46 5.18
N LEU A 93 -10.11 -5.70 5.41
CA LEU A 93 -8.73 -6.13 5.25
C LEU A 93 -8.31 -7.27 6.20
N LEU A 94 -8.96 -7.37 7.39
CA LEU A 94 -8.60 -8.41 8.36
C LEU A 94 -9.25 -9.75 8.03
N ASN A 95 -10.53 -9.71 7.69
CA ASN A 95 -11.32 -10.93 7.51
C ASN A 95 -11.37 -11.38 6.05
N GLY A 96 -10.85 -10.58 5.10
CA GLY A 96 -10.96 -10.85 3.67
C GLY A 96 -12.40 -10.87 3.15
N THR A 97 -13.33 -10.21 3.89
CA THR A 97 -14.75 -10.18 3.54
C THR A 97 -15.10 -8.90 2.79
N ALA A 98 -15.90 -9.03 1.77
CA ALA A 98 -16.35 -7.93 0.94
C ALA A 98 -17.89 -7.88 0.89
N LYS A 99 -18.47 -6.67 0.79
CA LYS A 99 -19.90 -6.45 0.65
C LYS A 99 -20.19 -5.67 -0.64
N GLN A 100 -21.35 -5.99 -1.25
CA GLN A 100 -21.85 -5.36 -2.47
C GLN A 100 -20.78 -5.33 -3.57
N ILE A 101 -20.49 -6.52 -4.13
CA ILE A 101 -19.40 -6.74 -5.06
C ILE A 101 -19.94 -6.86 -6.47
N HIS A 102 -19.22 -6.25 -7.42
CA HIS A 102 -19.45 -6.44 -8.83
C HIS A 102 -18.15 -6.88 -9.48
N LEU A 103 -18.14 -8.06 -10.06
CA LEU A 103 -17.05 -8.58 -10.88
C LEU A 103 -17.46 -8.57 -12.34
N TYR A 104 -16.64 -7.96 -13.18
CA TYR A 104 -16.75 -7.96 -14.64
C TYR A 104 -15.57 -8.71 -15.22
N CYS A 105 -15.82 -9.69 -16.04
CA CYS A 105 -14.79 -10.43 -16.77
C CYS A 105 -14.93 -10.17 -18.26
N TYR A 106 -13.81 -9.87 -18.91
CA TYR A 106 -13.75 -9.54 -20.33
C TYR A 106 -12.87 -10.56 -21.07
N ASP A 107 -13.05 -10.67 -22.36
CA ASP A 107 -12.12 -11.36 -23.25
C ASP A 107 -10.96 -10.43 -23.67
N GLU A 108 -10.04 -10.94 -24.48
CA GLU A 108 -8.89 -10.19 -25.01
C GLU A 108 -9.33 -9.01 -25.91
N ASN A 109 -10.50 -9.10 -26.53
CA ASN A 109 -11.07 -8.07 -27.38
C ASN A 109 -11.86 -7.00 -26.61
N GLY A 110 -11.94 -7.14 -25.27
CA GLY A 110 -12.68 -6.23 -24.40
C GLY A 110 -14.19 -6.47 -24.39
N SER A 111 -14.67 -7.60 -24.93
CA SER A 111 -16.08 -7.99 -24.86
C SER A 111 -16.38 -8.65 -23.52
N GLU A 112 -17.51 -8.34 -22.92
CA GLU A 112 -17.89 -8.88 -21.63
C GLU A 112 -18.25 -10.37 -21.73
N LEU A 113 -17.61 -11.21 -20.93
CA LEU A 113 -17.84 -12.65 -20.85
C LEU A 113 -18.92 -12.98 -19.84
N TYR A 114 -18.73 -12.48 -18.63
CA TYR A 114 -19.72 -12.64 -17.56
C TYR A 114 -19.59 -11.51 -16.53
N ARG A 115 -20.68 -11.34 -15.78
CA ARG A 115 -20.78 -10.41 -14.68
C ARG A 115 -21.38 -11.10 -13.47
N ILE A 116 -20.77 -10.88 -12.32
CA ILE A 116 -21.28 -11.34 -11.04
C ILE A 116 -21.62 -10.10 -10.19
N ARG A 117 -22.79 -10.11 -9.60
CA ARG A 117 -23.22 -9.15 -8.58
C ARG A 117 -23.60 -9.94 -7.35
N SER A 118 -22.98 -9.64 -6.20
CA SER A 118 -23.23 -10.36 -4.96
C SER A 118 -23.33 -9.41 -3.80
N GLU A 119 -24.14 -9.79 -2.81
CA GLU A 119 -24.27 -9.04 -1.55
C GLU A 119 -23.02 -9.17 -0.68
N SER A 120 -22.45 -10.39 -0.64
CA SER A 120 -21.23 -10.66 0.11
C SER A 120 -20.31 -11.60 -0.66
N ALA A 121 -19.01 -11.52 -0.39
CA ALA A 121 -18.05 -12.52 -0.81
C ALA A 121 -16.87 -12.59 0.18
N ILE A 122 -16.20 -13.73 0.20
CA ILE A 122 -15.08 -14.03 1.06
C ILE A 122 -13.92 -14.52 0.21
N LEU A 123 -12.76 -13.90 0.39
CA LEU A 123 -11.52 -14.37 -0.18
C LEU A 123 -10.92 -15.44 0.73
N SER A 124 -10.80 -16.64 0.22
CA SER A 124 -10.19 -17.78 0.91
C SER A 124 -8.94 -18.27 0.16
N SER A 125 -8.15 -19.12 0.81
CA SER A 125 -7.02 -19.83 0.17
C SER A 125 -7.41 -20.69 -1.03
N LYS A 126 -8.71 -20.99 -1.19
CA LYS A 126 -9.28 -21.76 -2.32
C LYS A 126 -9.93 -20.88 -3.40
N GLY A 127 -9.76 -19.57 -3.35
CA GLY A 127 -10.40 -18.62 -4.25
C GLY A 127 -11.56 -17.84 -3.63
N TRP A 128 -12.36 -17.18 -4.47
CA TRP A 128 -13.47 -16.36 -4.04
C TRP A 128 -14.77 -17.16 -3.88
N TYR A 129 -15.44 -16.96 -2.75
CA TYR A 129 -16.77 -17.47 -2.45
C TYR A 129 -17.75 -16.30 -2.42
N PHE A 130 -18.75 -16.34 -3.26
CA PHE A 130 -19.80 -15.34 -3.36
C PHE A 130 -21.09 -15.88 -2.76
N GLU A 131 -21.82 -15.04 -2.04
CA GLU A 131 -23.09 -15.36 -1.43
C GLU A 131 -24.16 -14.39 -1.91
N ASN A 132 -25.36 -14.92 -2.14
CA ASN A 132 -26.55 -14.16 -2.53
C ASN A 132 -26.31 -13.20 -3.69
N GLY A 133 -26.36 -13.72 -4.90
CA GLY A 133 -26.04 -12.90 -6.05
C GLY A 133 -26.76 -13.28 -7.35
N VAL A 134 -26.39 -12.55 -8.38
CA VAL A 134 -26.85 -12.73 -9.74
C VAL A 134 -25.65 -12.91 -10.65
N PHE A 135 -25.71 -13.96 -11.45
CA PHE A 135 -24.74 -14.24 -12.50
C PHE A 135 -25.35 -13.90 -13.87
N LEU A 136 -24.63 -13.12 -14.65
CA LEU A 136 -25.00 -12.75 -16.02
C LEU A 136 -23.92 -13.27 -16.97
N GLY A 137 -24.30 -14.14 -17.91
CA GLY A 137 -23.42 -14.67 -18.94
C GLY A 137 -23.71 -14.05 -20.30
N PHE A 138 -22.67 -13.69 -21.01
CA PHE A 138 -22.74 -13.13 -22.37
C PHE A 138 -22.20 -14.12 -23.40
N SER A 139 -22.69 -14.05 -24.62
CA SER A 139 -22.20 -14.89 -25.68
C SER A 139 -20.79 -14.49 -26.10
N SER A 140 -19.92 -15.49 -26.25
CA SER A 140 -18.53 -15.29 -26.68
C SER A 140 -18.12 -16.39 -27.67
N SER A 141 -16.92 -16.27 -28.23
CA SER A 141 -16.31 -17.31 -29.07
C SER A 141 -16.11 -18.65 -28.33
N ARG A 142 -16.00 -18.62 -27.00
CA ARG A 142 -15.87 -19.80 -26.14
C ARG A 142 -17.22 -20.44 -25.77
N GLY A 143 -18.33 -19.79 -26.13
CA GLY A 143 -19.66 -20.21 -25.73
C GLY A 143 -20.30 -19.25 -24.73
N ILE A 144 -21.30 -19.75 -24.03
CA ILE A 144 -22.04 -18.99 -23.01
C ILE A 144 -21.65 -19.53 -21.63
N PRO A 145 -21.14 -18.67 -20.71
CA PRO A 145 -20.85 -19.10 -19.36
C PRO A 145 -22.16 -19.31 -18.57
N VAL A 146 -22.29 -20.44 -17.94
CA VAL A 146 -23.46 -20.84 -17.13
C VAL A 146 -23.03 -21.31 -15.75
N VAL A 147 -23.92 -21.19 -14.77
CA VAL A 147 -23.66 -21.65 -13.40
C VAL A 147 -24.32 -23.01 -13.18
N LYS A 148 -23.51 -24.05 -12.95
CA LYS A 148 -23.92 -25.41 -12.59
C LYS A 148 -23.13 -25.83 -11.34
N ASN A 149 -23.77 -26.42 -10.33
CA ASN A 149 -23.14 -26.93 -9.11
C ASN A 149 -22.21 -25.88 -8.43
N ASN A 150 -22.70 -24.64 -8.29
CA ASN A 150 -21.96 -23.52 -7.67
C ASN A 150 -20.62 -23.16 -8.35
N ARG A 151 -20.43 -23.55 -9.63
CA ARG A 151 -19.25 -23.26 -10.44
C ARG A 151 -19.65 -22.76 -11.82
N ILE A 152 -18.73 -22.09 -12.49
CA ILE A 152 -18.94 -21.61 -13.86
C ILE A 152 -18.50 -22.71 -14.84
N PHE A 153 -19.38 -23.04 -15.78
CA PHE A 153 -19.10 -23.92 -16.90
C PHE A 153 -19.36 -23.16 -18.21
N TRP A 154 -18.77 -23.61 -19.29
CA TRP A 154 -18.94 -23.05 -20.61
C TRP A 154 -19.81 -23.99 -21.43
N ASP A 155 -21.03 -23.57 -21.75
CA ASP A 155 -21.86 -24.30 -22.72
C ASP A 155 -21.45 -23.89 -24.13
N PRO A 156 -21.27 -24.83 -25.06
CA PRO A 156 -20.87 -24.52 -26.42
C PRO A 156 -21.87 -23.57 -27.11
N PRO A 157 -21.42 -22.74 -28.04
CA PRO A 157 -22.32 -21.85 -28.77
C PRO A 157 -23.41 -22.63 -29.50
N VAL A 158 -24.65 -22.26 -29.27
CA VAL A 158 -25.83 -23.01 -29.75
C VAL A 158 -25.97 -23.01 -31.27
N ASN A 159 -25.34 -22.05 -31.98
CA ASN A 159 -25.31 -22.02 -33.46
C ASN A 159 -24.03 -21.39 -33.97
N SER A 160 -23.41 -22.03 -34.95
CA SER A 160 -22.25 -21.50 -35.68
C SER A 160 -22.54 -20.17 -36.45
N PHE A 161 -23.81 -19.82 -36.62
CA PHE A 161 -24.23 -18.56 -37.25
C PHE A 161 -24.09 -17.33 -36.36
N ASP A 162 -24.23 -17.46 -35.03
CA ASP A 162 -24.08 -16.34 -34.08
C ASP A 162 -22.61 -15.89 -33.92
N SER A 163 -21.66 -16.74 -34.34
CA SER A 163 -20.22 -16.40 -34.31
C SER A 163 -19.80 -15.50 -35.48
N ILE A 164 -20.59 -15.46 -36.57
CA ILE A 164 -20.27 -14.65 -37.77
C ILE A 164 -20.83 -13.25 -37.67
N LEU A 165 -21.93 -13.05 -36.97
CA LEU A 165 -22.45 -11.77 -36.62
C LEU A 165 -21.76 -11.33 -35.31
N ASN A 166 -20.65 -10.61 -35.44
CA ASN A 166 -19.99 -9.85 -34.39
C ASN A 166 -20.90 -8.73 -33.83
N VAL A 167 -22.17 -9.04 -33.61
CA VAL A 167 -23.09 -8.16 -32.92
C VAL A 167 -22.69 -8.22 -31.45
N ARG A 168 -22.02 -7.19 -30.97
CA ARG A 168 -21.86 -6.89 -29.55
C ARG A 168 -23.28 -6.84 -28.93
N THR A 169 -23.85 -8.02 -28.65
CA THR A 169 -25.13 -8.10 -27.96
C THR A 169 -24.87 -7.70 -26.52
N SER A 170 -25.20 -6.45 -26.19
CA SER A 170 -25.15 -5.90 -24.83
C SER A 170 -26.12 -6.59 -23.86
N SER A 171 -26.95 -7.51 -24.35
CA SER A 171 -27.93 -8.27 -23.56
C SER A 171 -27.33 -9.58 -23.04
N PRO A 172 -27.49 -9.92 -21.76
CA PRO A 172 -27.05 -11.19 -21.22
C PRO A 172 -27.88 -12.33 -21.83
N ARG A 173 -27.22 -13.40 -22.27
CA ARG A 173 -27.86 -14.61 -22.77
C ARG A 173 -28.22 -15.60 -21.66
N TYR A 174 -27.53 -15.49 -20.52
CA TYR A 174 -27.81 -16.30 -19.34
C TYR A 174 -27.92 -15.39 -18.13
N ASN A 175 -28.99 -15.58 -17.34
CA ASN A 175 -29.24 -14.83 -16.12
C ASN A 175 -29.76 -15.80 -15.06
N LYS A 176 -29.01 -15.95 -13.97
CA LYS A 176 -29.38 -16.84 -12.85
C LYS A 176 -29.05 -16.21 -11.51
N ARG A 177 -29.98 -16.29 -10.59
CA ARG A 177 -29.70 -16.02 -9.18
C ARG A 177 -29.03 -17.23 -8.54
N PHE A 178 -28.12 -17.01 -7.66
CA PHE A 178 -27.43 -18.04 -6.89
C PHE A 178 -27.41 -17.64 -5.39
N THR A 179 -27.43 -18.63 -4.52
CA THR A 179 -27.19 -18.49 -3.10
C THR A 179 -25.70 -18.53 -2.79
N GLU A 180 -24.99 -19.42 -3.46
CA GLU A 180 -23.55 -19.60 -3.34
C GLU A 180 -22.91 -19.79 -4.71
N LEU A 181 -21.74 -19.20 -4.94
CA LEU A 181 -20.94 -19.39 -6.13
C LEU A 181 -19.46 -19.40 -5.76
N HIS A 182 -18.73 -20.43 -6.16
CA HIS A 182 -17.31 -20.57 -5.89
C HIS A 182 -16.49 -20.41 -7.17
N LEU A 183 -15.48 -19.52 -7.13
CA LEU A 183 -14.50 -19.32 -8.19
C LEU A 183 -13.12 -19.79 -7.73
N PRO A 184 -12.79 -21.08 -7.90
CA PRO A 184 -11.53 -21.66 -7.39
C PRO A 184 -10.29 -21.16 -8.12
N GLU A 185 -10.42 -20.61 -9.32
CA GLU A 185 -9.32 -20.16 -10.17
C GLU A 185 -9.04 -18.65 -10.05
N VAL A 186 -9.79 -17.96 -9.18
CA VAL A 186 -9.71 -16.52 -9.05
C VAL A 186 -9.12 -16.17 -7.69
N PHE A 187 -7.85 -15.77 -7.68
CA PHE A 187 -7.09 -15.38 -6.50
C PHE A 187 -6.74 -13.88 -6.53
N ASP A 188 -7.60 -13.07 -7.13
CA ASP A 188 -7.38 -11.64 -7.22
C ASP A 188 -7.44 -11.02 -5.83
N ASP A 189 -6.30 -10.55 -5.32
CA ASP A 189 -6.19 -9.91 -4.00
C ASP A 189 -6.53 -8.41 -4.10
N PRO A 190 -7.57 -7.93 -3.41
CA PRO A 190 -7.93 -6.52 -3.40
C PRO A 190 -7.09 -5.68 -2.43
N THR A 191 -6.32 -6.29 -1.53
CA THR A 191 -5.57 -5.60 -0.47
C THR A 191 -4.69 -4.47 -0.99
N PRO A 192 -3.87 -4.62 -2.05
CA PRO A 192 -3.05 -3.54 -2.56
C PRO A 192 -3.86 -2.34 -3.07
N PHE A 193 -5.03 -2.61 -3.65
CA PHE A 193 -5.91 -1.56 -4.16
C PHE A 193 -6.68 -0.85 -3.05
N ALA A 194 -7.04 -1.57 -2.01
CA ALA A 194 -7.65 -1.01 -0.81
C ALA A 194 -6.67 -0.09 -0.08
N LEU A 195 -5.41 -0.49 0.06
CA LEU A 195 -4.35 0.33 0.67
C LEU A 195 -4.06 1.62 -0.12
N LEU A 196 -4.29 1.65 -1.44
CA LEU A 196 -4.20 2.88 -2.24
C LEU A 196 -5.23 3.96 -1.86
N GLN A 197 -6.28 3.63 -1.10
CA GLN A 197 -7.24 4.62 -0.60
C GLN A 197 -6.71 5.39 0.61
N ALA A 198 -5.77 4.80 1.34
CA ALA A 198 -5.13 5.45 2.47
C ALA A 198 -4.11 6.48 1.98
N LYS A 199 -3.96 7.58 2.69
CA LYS A 199 -2.92 8.57 2.37
C LYS A 199 -1.54 7.96 2.64
N PRO A 200 -0.53 8.26 1.79
CA PRO A 200 0.83 7.73 2.01
C PRO A 200 1.44 8.07 3.38
N GLN A 201 0.95 9.14 4.01
CA GLN A 201 1.42 9.59 5.32
C GLN A 201 0.91 8.73 6.47
N ASP A 202 -0.26 8.10 6.28
CA ASP A 202 -0.95 7.31 7.31
C ASP A 202 -0.52 5.83 7.29
N LEU A 203 0.27 5.45 6.28
CA LEU A 203 0.76 4.08 6.15
C LEU A 203 2.12 3.90 6.84
N SER A 204 2.25 2.81 7.59
CA SER A 204 3.52 2.37 8.16
C SER A 204 4.49 1.93 7.07
N PHE A 205 5.79 1.86 7.40
CA PHE A 205 6.82 1.41 6.46
C PHE A 205 6.54 -0.01 5.92
N GLU A 206 6.04 -0.90 6.77
CA GLU A 206 5.68 -2.28 6.40
C GLU A 206 4.56 -2.31 5.36
N LYS A 207 3.46 -1.58 5.61
CA LYS A 207 2.32 -1.49 4.68
C LYS A 207 2.68 -0.80 3.37
N LEU A 208 3.58 0.20 3.41
CA LEU A 208 4.10 0.84 2.20
C LEU A 208 4.92 -0.14 1.36
N SER A 209 5.75 -0.97 2.00
CA SER A 209 6.54 -1.99 1.32
C SER A 209 5.64 -3.08 0.74
N GLU A 210 4.70 -3.59 1.52
CA GLU A 210 3.71 -4.58 1.08
C GLU A 210 2.89 -4.07 -0.12
N LEU A 211 2.41 -2.82 -0.06
CA LEU A 211 1.69 -2.19 -1.16
C LEU A 211 2.53 -2.12 -2.44
N ILE A 212 3.78 -1.67 -2.33
CA ILE A 212 4.66 -1.47 -3.49
C ILE A 212 5.06 -2.81 -4.10
N ASP A 213 5.37 -3.82 -3.26
CA ASP A 213 5.89 -5.10 -3.71
C ASP A 213 4.78 -6.00 -4.29
N ASN A 214 3.57 -5.94 -3.72
CA ASN A 214 2.42 -6.76 -4.15
C ASN A 214 1.55 -6.10 -5.22
N PHE A 215 1.85 -4.85 -5.63
CA PHE A 215 1.03 -4.18 -6.63
C PHE A 215 1.24 -4.77 -8.02
N PRO A 216 0.17 -5.19 -8.75
CA PRO A 216 0.28 -5.90 -10.03
C PRO A 216 1.03 -5.15 -11.13
N ASN A 217 0.97 -3.80 -11.11
CA ASN A 217 1.69 -2.96 -12.06
C ASN A 217 2.65 -2.04 -11.31
N GLN A 218 3.87 -2.53 -11.10
CA GLN A 218 4.90 -1.78 -10.39
C GLN A 218 5.26 -0.44 -11.04
N ASN A 219 5.13 -0.30 -12.35
CA ASN A 219 5.43 0.94 -13.06
C ASN A 219 4.29 1.98 -13.04
N SER A 220 3.23 1.72 -12.28
CA SER A 220 2.10 2.63 -12.18
C SER A 220 2.52 3.95 -11.52
N SER A 221 2.16 5.07 -12.15
CA SER A 221 2.37 6.43 -11.60
C SER A 221 1.63 6.64 -10.26
N LYS A 222 0.58 5.86 -10.00
CA LYS A 222 -0.16 5.90 -8.73
C LYS A 222 0.69 5.49 -7.52
N LEU A 223 1.74 4.69 -7.73
CA LEU A 223 2.66 4.26 -6.67
C LEU A 223 3.73 5.30 -6.33
N ASN A 224 3.94 6.32 -7.18
CA ASN A 224 5.00 7.30 -6.97
C ASN A 224 4.95 8.00 -5.60
N PRO A 225 3.79 8.49 -5.11
CA PRO A 225 3.73 9.13 -3.80
C PRO A 225 4.06 8.16 -2.65
N TYR A 226 3.71 6.88 -2.78
CA TYR A 226 4.01 5.85 -1.78
C TYR A 226 5.50 5.47 -1.80
N ARG A 227 6.11 5.37 -2.98
CA ARG A 227 7.55 5.17 -3.13
C ARG A 227 8.35 6.34 -2.55
N LEU A 228 7.92 7.56 -2.86
CA LEU A 228 8.53 8.75 -2.30
C LEU A 228 8.48 8.73 -0.77
N ARG A 229 7.31 8.39 -0.21
CA ARG A 229 7.14 8.31 1.24
C ARG A 229 8.03 7.22 1.85
N ARG A 230 8.10 6.02 1.25
CA ARG A 230 9.01 4.95 1.69
C ARG A 230 10.46 5.42 1.69
N THR A 231 10.89 6.10 0.63
CA THR A 231 12.25 6.65 0.53
C THR A 231 12.51 7.72 1.58
N GLN A 232 11.55 8.62 1.82
CA GLN A 232 11.66 9.63 2.88
C GLN A 232 11.84 9.00 4.26
N LEU A 233 11.07 7.96 4.58
CA LEU A 233 11.19 7.24 5.84
C LEU A 233 12.59 6.60 5.99
N LEU A 234 13.15 6.04 4.93
CA LEU A 234 14.50 5.47 4.93
C LEU A 234 15.58 6.54 5.11
N TRP A 235 15.42 7.71 4.47
CA TRP A 235 16.43 8.76 4.51
C TRP A 235 16.36 9.65 5.76
N ASN A 236 15.30 9.61 6.53
CA ASN A 236 15.19 10.39 7.75
C ASN A 236 16.28 10.03 8.78
N VAL A 237 16.65 8.75 8.87
CA VAL A 237 17.67 8.28 9.82
C VAL A 237 19.07 8.80 9.46
N PRO A 238 19.62 8.46 8.26
CA PRO A 238 20.94 8.97 7.87
C PRO A 238 20.94 10.49 7.67
N GLY A 239 19.80 11.11 7.33
CA GLY A 239 19.68 12.54 7.15
C GLY A 239 20.01 13.35 8.39
N CYS A 240 19.52 12.95 9.57
CA CYS A 240 19.85 13.59 10.84
C CYS A 240 21.34 13.47 11.15
N PHE A 241 21.92 12.30 10.95
CA PHE A 241 23.35 12.08 11.17
C PHE A 241 24.22 12.91 10.22
N LEU A 242 23.90 12.90 8.92
CA LEU A 242 24.60 13.68 7.90
C LEU A 242 24.52 15.19 8.18
N ALA A 243 23.37 15.69 8.61
CA ALA A 243 23.22 17.11 8.98
C ALA A 243 24.16 17.51 10.13
N VAL A 244 24.29 16.66 11.15
CA VAL A 244 25.22 16.90 12.26
C VAL A 244 26.67 16.85 11.78
N MET A 245 27.04 15.87 10.95
CA MET A 245 28.38 15.75 10.39
C MET A 245 28.75 16.95 9.52
N CYS A 246 27.84 17.42 8.67
CA CYS A 246 28.05 18.63 7.87
C CYS A 246 28.21 19.88 8.73
N ALA A 247 27.39 20.02 9.77
CA ALA A 247 27.48 21.15 10.67
C ALA A 247 28.82 21.18 11.46
N LEU A 248 29.31 20.02 11.90
CA LEU A 248 30.62 19.88 12.53
C LEU A 248 31.75 20.24 11.55
N ALA A 249 31.71 19.72 10.33
CA ALA A 249 32.74 20.04 9.34
C ALA A 249 32.80 21.53 8.98
N LEU A 250 31.62 22.17 8.85
CA LEU A 250 31.55 23.62 8.59
C LEU A 250 32.05 24.44 9.75
N SER A 251 31.78 24.07 11.01
CA SER A 251 32.25 24.80 12.17
C SER A 251 33.79 24.73 12.32
N LEU A 252 34.38 23.54 12.06
CA LEU A 252 35.84 23.36 12.08
C LEU A 252 36.54 24.12 10.95
N ARG A 253 35.93 24.17 9.76
CA ARG A 253 36.52 24.93 8.62
C ARG A 253 36.51 26.44 8.84
N ASN A 254 35.51 26.97 9.53
CA ASN A 254 35.40 28.40 9.77
C ASN A 254 36.50 28.92 10.73
N GLU A 255 36.97 28.05 11.63
CA GLU A 255 38.10 28.37 12.51
C GLU A 255 39.45 28.51 11.76
N GLN A 256 39.68 27.75 10.71
CA GLN A 256 40.93 27.82 9.94
C GLN A 256 41.05 29.09 9.10
N ARG A 257 39.97 29.88 8.97
CA ARG A 257 39.95 31.09 8.15
C ARG A 257 39.92 32.41 8.97
N SER A 258 39.75 32.33 10.26
CA SER A 258 39.81 33.50 11.21
C SER A 258 41.15 33.53 11.93
#